data_9cf562d40e2f80bface908de7dede831
#
_entry.id   9cf562d40e2f80bface908de7dede831
#
_cell.length_a   1.000
_cell.length_b   1.000
_cell.length_c   1.000
_cell.angle_alpha   90.00
_cell.angle_beta   90.00
_cell.angle_gamma   90.00
#
_symmetry.space_group_name_H-M   'P 1'
#
loop_
_entity.id
_entity.type
_entity.pdbx_description
1 polymer ?
#
loop_
_entity_poly.entity_id
_entity_poly.type
_entity_poly.pdbx_seq_one_letter_code
_entity_poly.pdbx_strand_id
1 'polypeptide(L)'
;LGTMHVMSQEKFFFPSKIEEVISNCKMLCLEVENISNQAIDPASLFDSNKSLKDFCSVAQWDSILVWAEKDLMMTNENFESNFKYAKPFVLVQLMIQNTLPVIQMSHEKELEKLADKTNMKKIGLETIDEQLNIFNNIEYPLQIEMIMSQLRDLSQSETDFKTMEDIYNSQNLDSLCAFSEKDITPIIREELLVKRNLKWISNMQDFMKKQSVFFAVGAAHLCGPD
;
A
#
# COMPACT_ATOMS: atom_id res chain seq x y z
N LEU A 1 13.60 6.06 -7.43
CA LEU A 1 12.86 5.05 -8.18
C LEU A 1 11.41 5.04 -7.70
N GLY A 2 10.45 5.13 -8.65
CA GLY A 2 9.06 4.77 -8.37
C GLY A 2 8.90 3.26 -8.46
N THR A 3 8.28 2.65 -7.47
CA THR A 3 8.10 1.19 -7.38
C THR A 3 6.63 0.81 -7.50
N MET A 4 6.39 -0.44 -7.81
CA MET A 4 5.10 -1.10 -7.65
C MET A 4 5.26 -2.20 -6.61
N HIS A 5 4.54 -2.08 -5.49
CA HIS A 5 4.70 -2.97 -4.33
C HIS A 5 4.38 -4.42 -4.64
N VAL A 6 3.42 -4.63 -5.54
CA VAL A 6 2.99 -5.96 -5.99
C VAL A 6 2.86 -5.93 -7.50
N MET A 7 3.44 -6.92 -8.16
CA MET A 7 3.26 -7.21 -9.58
C MET A 7 3.09 -8.71 -9.78
N SER A 8 2.41 -9.09 -10.85
CA SER A 8 2.41 -10.47 -11.31
C SER A 8 3.80 -10.88 -11.79
N GLN A 9 4.16 -12.13 -11.60
CA GLN A 9 5.46 -12.64 -12.07
C GLN A 9 5.63 -12.47 -13.58
N GLU A 10 4.56 -12.60 -14.35
CA GLU A 10 4.58 -12.51 -15.81
C GLU A 10 4.91 -11.11 -16.33
N LYS A 11 4.49 -10.07 -15.61
CA LYS A 11 4.69 -8.67 -15.98
C LYS A 11 5.81 -7.98 -15.21
N PHE A 12 6.40 -8.69 -14.24
CA PHE A 12 7.46 -8.10 -13.41
C PHE A 12 8.66 -7.71 -14.24
N PHE A 13 9.03 -6.44 -14.19
CA PHE A 13 10.16 -5.88 -14.88
C PHE A 13 11.10 -5.19 -13.90
N PHE A 14 12.33 -5.64 -13.88
CA PHE A 14 13.39 -5.05 -13.05
C PHE A 14 14.57 -4.65 -13.95
N PRO A 15 14.72 -3.35 -14.30
CA PRO A 15 15.75 -2.91 -15.21
C PRO A 15 17.17 -3.19 -14.69
N SER A 16 18.04 -3.78 -15.51
CA SER A 16 19.44 -4.06 -15.15
C SER A 16 20.22 -2.80 -14.72
N LYS A 17 19.84 -1.64 -15.25
CA LYS A 17 20.43 -0.35 -14.86
C LYS A 17 20.22 -0.02 -13.36
N ILE A 18 19.17 -0.56 -12.74
CA ILE A 18 18.95 -0.37 -11.29
C ILE A 18 20.08 -1.01 -10.49
N GLU A 19 20.54 -2.20 -10.88
CA GLU A 19 21.67 -2.88 -10.22
C GLU A 19 22.95 -2.04 -10.29
N GLU A 20 23.22 -1.42 -11.45
CA GLU A 20 24.36 -0.53 -11.62
C GLU A 20 24.26 0.70 -10.71
N VAL A 21 23.11 1.36 -10.70
CA VAL A 21 22.91 2.60 -9.92
C VAL A 21 22.96 2.33 -8.42
N ILE A 22 22.27 1.29 -7.94
CA ILE A 22 22.24 0.96 -6.51
C ILE A 22 23.62 0.54 -6.01
N SER A 23 24.43 -0.15 -6.82
CA SER A 23 25.79 -0.57 -6.45
C SER A 23 26.72 0.62 -6.15
N ASN A 24 26.43 1.80 -6.69
CA ASN A 24 27.16 3.04 -6.42
C ASN A 24 26.65 3.80 -5.18
N CYS A 25 25.61 3.29 -4.53
CA CYS A 25 25.06 3.89 -3.30
C CYS A 25 25.60 3.19 -2.04
N LYS A 26 25.55 3.90 -0.93
CA LYS A 26 25.97 3.39 0.39
C LYS A 26 24.77 2.95 1.25
N MET A 27 23.56 3.32 0.84
CA MET A 27 22.35 3.07 1.58
C MET A 27 21.16 2.90 0.64
N LEU A 28 20.30 1.93 0.93
CA LEU A 28 18.98 1.78 0.36
C LEU A 28 17.96 2.38 1.34
N CYS A 29 17.13 3.27 0.84
CA CYS A 29 16.03 3.86 1.59
C CYS A 29 14.70 3.53 0.92
N LEU A 30 13.84 2.81 1.62
CA LEU A 30 12.48 2.44 1.22
C LEU A 30 11.46 3.27 1.98
N GLU A 31 10.17 3.14 1.66
CA GLU A 31 9.11 3.73 2.49
C GLU A 31 9.17 3.16 3.91
N VAL A 32 9.16 1.85 4.01
CA VAL A 32 9.29 1.11 5.28
C VAL A 32 10.42 0.10 5.16
N GLU A 33 11.29 0.05 6.16
CA GLU A 33 12.37 -0.94 6.22
C GLU A 33 11.85 -2.28 6.73
N ASN A 34 12.24 -3.39 6.06
CA ASN A 34 12.05 -4.76 6.57
C ASN A 34 10.63 -5.07 7.05
N ILE A 35 9.60 -4.78 6.25
CA ILE A 35 8.19 -5.03 6.61
C ILE A 35 7.97 -6.44 7.18
N SER A 36 8.67 -7.45 6.63
CA SER A 36 8.53 -8.85 7.05
C SER A 36 9.01 -9.13 8.48
N ASN A 37 9.81 -8.26 9.06
CA ASN A 37 10.45 -8.46 10.37
C ASN A 37 9.94 -7.48 11.43
N GLN A 38 9.07 -6.55 11.08
CA GLN A 38 8.49 -5.61 12.05
C GLN A 38 7.26 -6.24 12.72
N ALA A 39 7.20 -6.14 14.04
CA ALA A 39 5.97 -6.45 14.78
C ALA A 39 4.98 -5.28 14.58
N ILE A 40 3.78 -5.59 14.11
CA ILE A 40 2.69 -4.61 14.00
C ILE A 40 1.99 -4.51 15.34
N ASP A 41 1.82 -3.30 15.86
CA ASP A 41 1.01 -3.08 17.05
C ASP A 41 -0.46 -3.41 16.72
N PRO A 42 -1.10 -4.36 17.43
CA PRO A 42 -2.52 -4.67 17.22
C PRO A 42 -3.44 -3.44 17.29
N ALA A 43 -3.10 -2.43 18.10
CA ALA A 43 -3.86 -1.17 18.16
C ALA A 43 -3.83 -0.37 16.84
N SER A 44 -2.86 -0.64 15.97
CA SER A 44 -2.84 -0.07 14.63
C SER A 44 -3.93 -0.66 13.73
N LEU A 45 -4.35 -1.91 13.98
CA LEU A 45 -5.32 -2.65 13.16
C LEU A 45 -6.71 -2.73 13.79
N PHE A 46 -6.82 -2.70 15.12
CA PHE A 46 -8.05 -2.92 15.86
C PHE A 46 -8.35 -1.75 16.80
N ASP A 47 -9.63 -1.48 17.01
CA ASP A 47 -10.13 -0.51 18.00
C ASP A 47 -11.11 -1.24 18.94
N SER A 48 -10.64 -1.59 20.13
CA SER A 48 -11.44 -2.36 21.10
C SER A 48 -12.73 -1.65 21.57
N ASN A 49 -12.85 -0.35 21.32
CA ASN A 49 -13.97 0.49 21.77
C ASN A 49 -15.01 0.76 20.66
N LYS A 50 -14.71 0.38 19.41
CA LYS A 50 -15.57 0.67 18.26
C LYS A 50 -15.84 -0.59 17.47
N SER A 51 -17.10 -1.00 17.39
CA SER A 51 -17.48 -2.08 16.50
C SER A 51 -17.55 -1.58 15.05
N LEU A 52 -16.93 -2.29 14.13
CA LEU A 52 -16.99 -1.98 12.70
C LEU A 52 -18.44 -1.88 12.21
N LYS A 53 -19.33 -2.75 12.71
CA LYS A 53 -20.76 -2.77 12.38
C LYS A 53 -21.47 -1.47 12.72
N ASP A 54 -21.06 -0.78 13.79
CA ASP A 54 -21.72 0.45 14.26
C ASP A 54 -21.55 1.62 13.26
N PHE A 55 -20.61 1.51 12.33
CA PHE A 55 -20.38 2.50 11.28
C PHE A 55 -21.02 2.12 9.93
N CYS A 56 -21.68 0.98 9.86
CA CYS A 56 -22.34 0.49 8.66
C CYS A 56 -23.86 0.60 8.79
N SER A 57 -24.54 0.97 7.71
CA SER A 57 -25.97 0.67 7.59
C SER A 57 -26.18 -0.84 7.49
N VAL A 58 -27.42 -1.31 7.73
CA VAL A 58 -27.77 -2.73 7.60
C VAL A 58 -27.37 -3.28 6.22
N ALA A 59 -27.71 -2.56 5.15
CA ALA A 59 -27.37 -2.98 3.78
C ALA A 59 -25.86 -3.05 3.50
N GLN A 60 -25.09 -2.11 4.05
CA GLN A 60 -23.62 -2.13 3.93
C GLN A 60 -23.02 -3.32 4.68
N TRP A 61 -23.50 -3.58 5.91
CA TRP A 61 -23.06 -4.71 6.69
C TRP A 61 -23.38 -6.05 6.01
N ASP A 62 -24.61 -6.21 5.53
CA ASP A 62 -25.02 -7.40 4.78
C ASP A 62 -24.14 -7.63 3.54
N SER A 63 -23.78 -6.57 2.82
CA SER A 63 -22.88 -6.65 1.66
C SER A 63 -21.48 -7.13 2.06
N ILE A 64 -20.97 -6.67 3.20
CA ILE A 64 -19.66 -7.12 3.74
C ILE A 64 -19.72 -8.60 4.12
N LEU A 65 -20.81 -9.04 4.76
CA LEU A 65 -20.99 -10.45 5.15
C LEU A 65 -21.09 -11.37 3.92
N VAL A 66 -21.81 -10.97 2.88
CA VAL A 66 -21.89 -11.72 1.61
C VAL A 66 -20.51 -11.85 0.96
N TRP A 67 -19.72 -10.78 0.96
CA TRP A 67 -18.34 -10.83 0.47
C TRP A 67 -17.48 -11.76 1.34
N ALA A 68 -17.57 -11.67 2.66
CA ALA A 68 -16.78 -12.51 3.56
C ALA A 68 -17.09 -14.01 3.39
N GLU A 69 -18.37 -14.36 3.21
CA GLU A 69 -18.78 -15.74 2.93
C GLU A 69 -18.22 -16.23 1.60
N LYS A 70 -18.33 -15.43 0.55
CA LYS A 70 -17.96 -15.81 -0.81
C LYS A 70 -16.43 -15.82 -1.02
N ASP A 71 -15.75 -14.76 -0.60
CA ASP A 71 -14.36 -14.52 -0.99
C ASP A 71 -13.36 -14.90 0.12
N LEU A 72 -13.76 -14.89 1.40
CA LEU A 72 -12.94 -15.35 2.53
C LEU A 72 -13.34 -16.77 3.01
N MET A 73 -14.41 -17.35 2.48
CA MET A 73 -14.98 -18.63 2.93
C MET A 73 -15.29 -18.65 4.44
N MET A 74 -15.70 -17.51 4.99
CA MET A 74 -16.00 -17.35 6.42
C MET A 74 -17.51 -17.33 6.65
N THR A 75 -17.97 -18.05 7.68
CA THR A 75 -19.35 -17.85 8.15
C THR A 75 -19.50 -16.48 8.80
N ASN A 76 -20.73 -15.94 8.85
CA ASN A 76 -21.01 -14.65 9.50
C ASN A 76 -20.52 -14.60 10.95
N GLU A 77 -20.70 -15.68 11.71
CA GLU A 77 -20.24 -15.78 13.10
C GLU A 77 -18.71 -15.69 13.20
N ASN A 78 -18.00 -16.40 12.31
CA ASN A 78 -16.54 -16.36 12.28
C ASN A 78 -16.04 -14.99 11.83
N PHE A 79 -16.68 -14.36 10.86
CA PHE A 79 -16.31 -13.02 10.42
C PHE A 79 -16.54 -12.00 11.54
N GLU A 80 -17.72 -11.98 12.16
CA GLU A 80 -18.00 -11.09 13.28
C GLU A 80 -17.03 -11.30 14.44
N SER A 81 -16.71 -12.55 14.78
CA SER A 81 -15.77 -12.86 15.87
C SER A 81 -14.36 -12.31 15.61
N ASN A 82 -13.87 -12.40 14.38
CA ASN A 82 -12.51 -12.01 14.04
C ASN A 82 -12.37 -10.52 13.70
N PHE A 83 -13.39 -9.90 13.09
CA PHE A 83 -13.32 -8.55 12.53
C PHE A 83 -14.22 -7.53 13.22
N LYS A 84 -14.94 -7.91 14.28
CA LYS A 84 -15.85 -6.99 15.01
C LYS A 84 -15.20 -5.66 15.35
N TYR A 85 -13.96 -5.70 15.78
CA TYR A 85 -13.20 -4.53 16.23
C TYR A 85 -12.10 -4.12 15.25
N ALA A 86 -12.08 -4.69 14.05
CA ALA A 86 -11.15 -4.27 13.02
C ALA A 86 -11.46 -2.84 12.56
N LYS A 87 -10.41 -2.05 12.35
CA LYS A 87 -10.58 -0.75 11.68
C LYS A 87 -11.00 -0.98 10.23
N PRO A 88 -11.85 -0.12 9.64
CA PRO A 88 -12.40 -0.39 8.31
C PRO A 88 -11.33 -0.60 7.22
N PHE A 89 -10.21 0.12 7.29
CA PHE A 89 -9.13 -0.02 6.30
C PHE A 89 -8.54 -1.44 6.26
N VAL A 90 -8.62 -2.22 7.35
CA VAL A 90 -8.18 -3.61 7.37
C VAL A 90 -8.96 -4.44 6.35
N LEU A 91 -10.27 -4.20 6.25
CA LEU A 91 -11.10 -4.86 5.25
C LEU A 91 -10.75 -4.41 3.83
N VAL A 92 -10.48 -3.11 3.65
CA VAL A 92 -10.02 -2.59 2.35
C VAL A 92 -8.74 -3.33 1.90
N GLN A 93 -7.77 -3.50 2.81
CA GLN A 93 -6.54 -4.24 2.51
C GLN A 93 -6.80 -5.71 2.18
N LEU A 94 -7.70 -6.37 2.91
CA LEU A 94 -8.08 -7.76 2.62
C LEU A 94 -8.75 -7.89 1.25
N MET A 95 -9.62 -6.96 0.88
CA MET A 95 -10.28 -6.94 -0.43
C MET A 95 -9.25 -6.77 -1.54
N ILE A 96 -8.36 -5.81 -1.41
CA ILE A 96 -7.27 -5.60 -2.37
C ILE A 96 -6.41 -6.87 -2.47
N GLN A 97 -5.99 -7.45 -1.35
CA GLN A 97 -5.16 -8.67 -1.34
C GLN A 97 -5.82 -9.83 -2.08
N ASN A 98 -7.14 -9.98 -1.97
CA ASN A 98 -7.88 -11.04 -2.67
C ASN A 98 -7.95 -10.86 -4.20
N THR A 99 -7.76 -9.63 -4.70
CA THR A 99 -7.73 -9.36 -6.15
C THR A 99 -6.34 -9.50 -6.77
N LEU A 100 -5.31 -9.63 -5.94
CA LEU A 100 -3.92 -9.72 -6.39
C LEU A 100 -3.58 -11.13 -6.90
N PRO A 101 -2.61 -11.27 -7.82
CA PRO A 101 -2.17 -12.55 -8.32
C PRO A 101 -1.59 -13.42 -7.20
N VAL A 102 -1.73 -14.75 -7.34
CA VAL A 102 -1.22 -15.73 -6.37
C VAL A 102 0.31 -15.65 -6.25
N ILE A 103 1.00 -15.50 -7.39
CA ILE A 103 2.45 -15.34 -7.41
C ILE A 103 2.76 -13.86 -7.60
N GLN A 104 3.30 -13.27 -6.54
CA GLN A 104 3.58 -11.84 -6.46
C GLN A 104 5.08 -11.57 -6.45
N MET A 105 5.48 -10.56 -7.21
CA MET A 105 6.81 -9.97 -7.21
C MET A 105 6.75 -8.55 -6.63
N SER A 106 7.83 -8.08 -6.04
CA SER A 106 7.91 -6.74 -5.45
C SER A 106 9.26 -6.12 -5.76
N HIS A 107 9.24 -4.87 -6.22
CA HIS A 107 10.47 -4.11 -6.45
C HIS A 107 11.26 -3.92 -5.16
N GLU A 108 10.58 -3.66 -4.04
CA GLU A 108 11.21 -3.48 -2.75
C GLU A 108 11.96 -4.74 -2.33
N LYS A 109 11.34 -5.92 -2.46
CA LYS A 109 11.99 -7.21 -2.13
C LYS A 109 13.21 -7.47 -3.01
N GLU A 110 13.17 -7.14 -4.30
CA GLU A 110 14.33 -7.30 -5.18
C GLU A 110 15.45 -6.30 -4.82
N LEU A 111 15.11 -5.05 -4.50
CA LEU A 111 16.07 -4.05 -4.01
C LEU A 111 16.69 -4.48 -2.67
N GLU A 112 15.93 -5.02 -1.74
CA GLU A 112 16.44 -5.57 -0.49
C GLU A 112 17.41 -6.72 -0.73
N LYS A 113 17.11 -7.64 -1.65
CA LYS A 113 18.04 -8.73 -2.03
C LYS A 113 19.37 -8.18 -2.60
N LEU A 114 19.33 -7.11 -3.40
CA LEU A 114 20.52 -6.47 -3.91
C LEU A 114 21.33 -5.81 -2.78
N ALA A 115 20.66 -5.11 -1.88
CA ALA A 115 21.30 -4.50 -0.72
C ALA A 115 21.95 -5.56 0.20
N ASP A 116 21.29 -6.69 0.41
CA ASP A 116 21.81 -7.78 1.23
C ASP A 116 23.06 -8.44 0.62
N LYS A 117 23.11 -8.61 -0.71
CA LYS A 117 24.29 -9.13 -1.42
C LYS A 117 25.55 -8.28 -1.18
N THR A 118 25.38 -6.99 -0.94
CA THR A 118 26.47 -6.03 -0.75
C THR A 118 26.64 -5.57 0.70
N ASN A 119 25.90 -6.13 1.64
CA ASN A 119 25.81 -5.67 3.03
C ASN A 119 25.49 -4.16 3.12
N MET A 120 24.69 -3.66 2.20
CA MET A 120 24.27 -2.26 2.17
C MET A 120 23.32 -1.96 3.34
N LYS A 121 23.50 -0.81 3.98
CA LYS A 121 22.56 -0.35 5.00
C LYS A 121 21.19 -0.11 4.39
N LYS A 122 20.15 -0.64 5.01
CA LYS A 122 18.74 -0.39 4.69
C LYS A 122 18.12 0.52 5.75
N ILE A 123 17.20 1.40 5.36
CA ILE A 123 16.40 2.26 6.25
C ILE A 123 15.02 2.50 5.64
N GLY A 124 14.07 2.88 6.49
CA GLY A 124 12.75 3.37 6.09
C GLY A 124 12.65 4.90 6.21
N LEU A 125 11.79 5.49 5.39
CA LEU A 125 11.35 6.88 5.54
C LEU A 125 10.34 7.01 6.68
N GLU A 126 9.64 5.94 6.98
CA GLU A 126 8.66 5.80 8.06
C GLU A 126 8.65 4.36 8.61
N THR A 127 8.00 4.16 9.74
CA THR A 127 7.73 2.83 10.29
C THR A 127 6.41 2.27 9.76
N ILE A 128 6.21 0.95 9.89
CA ILE A 128 4.93 0.32 9.52
C ILE A 128 3.76 0.87 10.36
N ASP A 129 3.97 1.14 11.65
CA ASP A 129 2.94 1.71 12.51
C ASP A 129 2.60 3.15 12.12
N GLU A 130 3.59 3.95 11.74
CA GLU A 130 3.33 5.29 11.18
C GLU A 130 2.48 5.20 9.92
N GLN A 131 2.78 4.27 9.00
CA GLN A 131 2.02 4.06 7.78
C GLN A 131 0.59 3.60 8.05
N LEU A 132 0.40 2.63 8.94
CA LEU A 132 -0.93 2.16 9.32
C LEU A 132 -1.75 3.22 10.06
N ASN A 133 -1.09 4.04 10.88
CA ASN A 133 -1.76 5.10 11.63
C ASN A 133 -2.25 6.28 10.76
N ILE A 134 -1.84 6.38 9.50
CA ILE A 134 -2.39 7.35 8.54
C ILE A 134 -3.91 7.19 8.42
N PHE A 135 -4.40 5.95 8.42
CA PHE A 135 -5.83 5.67 8.34
C PHE A 135 -6.62 6.14 9.55
N ASN A 136 -5.97 6.44 10.69
CA ASN A 136 -6.65 7.04 11.83
C ASN A 136 -7.06 8.52 11.56
N ASN A 137 -6.45 9.17 10.56
CA ASN A 137 -6.81 10.54 10.13
C ASN A 137 -7.98 10.54 9.14
N ILE A 138 -8.39 9.37 8.65
CA ILE A 138 -9.52 9.22 7.73
C ILE A 138 -10.72 8.75 8.55
N GLU A 139 -11.79 9.53 8.55
CA GLU A 139 -13.00 9.17 9.30
C GLU A 139 -13.59 7.83 8.86
N TYR A 140 -14.11 7.05 9.80
CA TYR A 140 -14.66 5.71 9.54
C TYR A 140 -15.74 5.69 8.44
N PRO A 141 -16.70 6.63 8.39
CA PRO A 141 -17.66 6.66 7.29
C PRO A 141 -17.00 6.71 5.90
N LEU A 142 -15.92 7.48 5.75
CA LEU A 142 -15.19 7.54 4.48
C LEU A 142 -14.45 6.22 4.18
N GLN A 143 -13.89 5.58 5.19
CA GLN A 143 -13.29 4.25 5.05
C GLN A 143 -14.34 3.18 4.70
N ILE A 144 -15.57 3.28 5.24
CA ILE A 144 -16.69 2.41 4.85
C ILE A 144 -17.06 2.62 3.37
N GLU A 145 -17.08 3.87 2.90
CA GLU A 145 -17.28 4.13 1.46
C GLU A 145 -16.18 3.53 0.59
N MET A 146 -14.93 3.49 1.05
CA MET A 146 -13.86 2.77 0.35
C MET A 146 -14.18 1.27 0.24
N ILE A 147 -14.64 0.64 1.34
CA ILE A 147 -15.10 -0.77 1.32
C ILE A 147 -16.22 -0.95 0.32
N MET A 148 -17.25 -0.09 0.35
CA MET A 148 -18.39 -0.18 -0.56
C MET A 148 -17.99 0.02 -2.02
N SER A 149 -17.02 0.89 -2.29
CA SER A 149 -16.47 1.06 -3.64
C SER A 149 -15.80 -0.23 -4.12
N GLN A 150 -14.95 -0.84 -3.31
CA GLN A 150 -14.31 -2.12 -3.65
C GLN A 150 -15.35 -3.22 -3.91
N LEU A 151 -16.41 -3.31 -3.09
CA LEU A 151 -17.47 -4.31 -3.25
C LEU A 151 -18.30 -4.13 -4.54
N ARG A 152 -18.51 -2.88 -4.98
CA ARG A 152 -19.23 -2.59 -6.24
C ARG A 152 -18.46 -3.07 -7.47
N ASP A 153 -17.15 -2.97 -7.40
CA ASP A 153 -16.28 -3.10 -8.57
C ASP A 153 -15.23 -4.21 -8.44
N LEU A 154 -15.51 -5.29 -7.67
CA LEU A 154 -14.56 -6.40 -7.46
C LEU A 154 -14.02 -7.01 -8.77
N SER A 155 -14.86 -7.18 -9.78
CA SER A 155 -14.43 -7.68 -11.09
C SER A 155 -13.61 -6.65 -11.86
N GLN A 156 -13.85 -5.36 -11.63
CA GLN A 156 -13.07 -4.28 -12.22
C GLN A 156 -11.69 -4.17 -11.56
N SER A 157 -11.58 -4.43 -10.26
CA SER A 157 -10.32 -4.35 -9.50
C SER A 157 -9.21 -5.24 -10.09
N GLU A 158 -9.56 -6.45 -10.56
CA GLU A 158 -8.59 -7.32 -11.26
C GLU A 158 -8.14 -6.74 -12.60
N THR A 159 -9.08 -6.14 -13.34
CA THR A 159 -8.79 -5.47 -14.61
C THR A 159 -7.95 -4.22 -14.40
N ASP A 160 -8.27 -3.44 -13.37
CA ASP A 160 -7.54 -2.22 -13.00
C ASP A 160 -6.12 -2.54 -12.56
N PHE A 161 -5.93 -3.65 -11.80
CA PHE A 161 -4.60 -4.11 -11.43
C PHE A 161 -3.75 -4.45 -12.68
N LYS A 162 -4.30 -5.21 -13.64
CA LYS A 162 -3.61 -5.54 -14.90
C LYS A 162 -3.29 -4.29 -15.72
N THR A 163 -4.21 -3.33 -15.74
CA THR A 163 -4.04 -2.05 -16.43
C THR A 163 -2.93 -1.22 -15.77
N MET A 164 -2.89 -1.19 -14.43
CA MET A 164 -1.84 -0.52 -13.66
C MET A 164 -0.46 -1.12 -13.96
N GLU A 165 -0.34 -2.44 -14.04
CA GLU A 165 0.90 -3.11 -14.41
C GLU A 165 1.37 -2.71 -15.81
N ASP A 166 0.46 -2.64 -16.79
CA ASP A 166 0.78 -2.25 -18.17
C ASP A 166 1.24 -0.79 -18.25
N ILE A 167 0.54 0.10 -17.53
CA ILE A 167 0.92 1.52 -17.43
C ILE A 167 2.29 1.65 -16.77
N TYR A 168 2.53 0.96 -15.65
CA TYR A 168 3.83 0.98 -14.97
C TYR A 168 4.96 0.53 -15.91
N ASN A 169 4.76 -0.58 -16.61
CA ASN A 169 5.74 -1.13 -17.56
C ASN A 169 5.98 -0.22 -18.77
N SER A 170 5.00 0.60 -19.15
CA SER A 170 5.18 1.61 -20.21
C SER A 170 6.13 2.74 -19.81
N GLN A 171 6.48 2.85 -18.54
CA GLN A 171 7.31 3.91 -17.95
C GLN A 171 6.73 5.32 -18.17
N ASN A 172 5.42 5.43 -18.38
CA ASN A 172 4.72 6.70 -18.58
C ASN A 172 4.16 7.19 -17.25
N LEU A 173 4.87 8.12 -16.61
CA LEU A 173 4.48 8.67 -15.30
C LEU A 173 3.14 9.42 -15.37
N ASP A 174 2.89 10.20 -16.45
CA ASP A 174 1.63 10.95 -16.57
C ASP A 174 0.42 10.02 -16.64
N SER A 175 0.53 8.93 -17.39
CA SER A 175 -0.53 7.90 -17.45
C SER A 175 -0.73 7.20 -16.12
N LEU A 176 0.37 6.91 -15.40
CA LEU A 176 0.32 6.30 -14.08
C LEU A 176 -0.37 7.23 -13.07
N CYS A 177 -0.02 8.50 -13.08
CA CYS A 177 -0.62 9.50 -12.21
C CYS A 177 -2.12 9.67 -12.49
N ALA A 178 -2.49 9.83 -13.76
CA ALA A 178 -3.89 9.94 -14.16
C ALA A 178 -4.72 8.71 -13.74
N PHE A 179 -4.14 7.51 -13.83
CA PHE A 179 -4.81 6.28 -13.42
C PHE A 179 -4.91 6.14 -11.90
N SER A 180 -3.81 6.42 -11.17
CA SER A 180 -3.77 6.31 -9.71
C SER A 180 -4.68 7.31 -9.00
N GLU A 181 -4.90 8.48 -9.61
CA GLU A 181 -5.71 9.56 -9.03
C GLU A 181 -7.18 9.51 -9.44
N LYS A 182 -7.55 8.62 -10.38
CA LYS A 182 -8.89 8.56 -10.98
C LYS A 182 -10.03 8.52 -9.95
N ASP A 183 -9.87 7.72 -8.90
CA ASP A 183 -10.92 7.46 -7.91
C ASP A 183 -10.51 7.88 -6.49
N ILE A 184 -9.39 8.59 -6.36
CA ILE A 184 -8.90 9.05 -5.05
C ILE A 184 -9.54 10.39 -4.67
N THR A 185 -10.13 10.46 -3.48
CA THR A 185 -10.66 11.74 -2.97
C THR A 185 -9.52 12.66 -2.51
N PRO A 186 -9.71 14.00 -2.54
CA PRO A 186 -8.70 14.94 -2.04
C PRO A 186 -8.21 14.64 -0.63
N ILE A 187 -9.10 14.21 0.26
CA ILE A 187 -8.74 13.87 1.65
C ILE A 187 -7.84 12.64 1.68
N ILE A 188 -8.18 11.60 0.93
CA ILE A 188 -7.37 10.38 0.86
C ILE A 188 -6.02 10.67 0.23
N ARG A 189 -5.98 11.46 -0.87
CA ARG A 189 -4.73 11.89 -1.50
C ARG A 189 -3.83 12.66 -0.53
N GLU A 190 -4.41 13.61 0.20
CA GLU A 190 -3.69 14.41 1.20
C GLU A 190 -3.02 13.51 2.26
N GLU A 191 -3.77 12.56 2.82
CA GLU A 191 -3.25 11.69 3.89
C GLU A 191 -2.24 10.65 3.36
N LEU A 192 -2.54 9.99 2.24
CA LEU A 192 -1.72 8.87 1.75
C LEU A 192 -0.49 9.32 0.97
N LEU A 193 -0.49 10.51 0.35
CA LEU A 193 0.59 10.97 -0.51
C LEU A 193 1.22 12.28 -0.03
N VAL A 194 0.47 13.39 0.00
CA VAL A 194 1.03 14.74 0.17
C VAL A 194 1.73 14.89 1.52
N LYS A 195 1.06 14.60 2.62
CA LYS A 195 1.65 14.72 3.96
C LYS A 195 2.87 13.81 4.15
N ARG A 196 2.83 12.62 3.57
CA ARG A 196 3.96 11.70 3.62
C ARG A 196 5.14 12.24 2.82
N ASN A 197 4.92 12.72 1.59
CA ASN A 197 5.95 13.32 0.76
C ASN A 197 6.64 14.48 1.48
N LEU A 198 5.88 15.40 2.05
CA LEU A 198 6.42 16.56 2.80
C LEU A 198 7.28 16.12 4.01
N LYS A 199 6.84 15.10 4.76
CA LYS A 199 7.62 14.52 5.85
C LYS A 199 8.90 13.87 5.34
N TRP A 200 8.82 13.11 4.26
CA TRP A 200 9.95 12.37 3.70
C TRP A 200 11.04 13.25 3.11
N ILE A 201 10.68 14.36 2.46
CA ILE A 201 11.66 15.30 1.88
C ILE A 201 12.70 15.74 2.90
N SER A 202 12.27 16.07 4.13
CA SER A 202 13.21 16.45 5.20
C SER A 202 14.17 15.32 5.56
N ASN A 203 13.64 14.10 5.71
CA ASN A 203 14.44 12.91 6.02
C ASN A 203 15.42 12.58 4.88
N MET A 204 14.94 12.64 3.63
CA MET A 204 15.78 12.42 2.45
C MET A 204 16.96 13.39 2.38
N GLN A 205 16.71 14.68 2.61
CA GLN A 205 17.77 15.70 2.65
C GLN A 205 18.83 15.39 3.70
N ASP A 206 18.43 14.96 4.89
CA ASP A 206 19.36 14.64 5.97
C ASP A 206 20.18 13.36 5.69
N PHE A 207 19.60 12.38 5.01
CA PHE A 207 20.33 11.19 4.57
C PHE A 207 21.34 11.52 3.50
N MET A 208 20.96 12.30 2.47
CA MET A 208 21.84 12.70 1.36
C MET A 208 23.04 13.54 1.81
N LYS A 209 22.91 14.33 2.88
CA LYS A 209 24.06 15.07 3.46
C LYS A 209 25.16 14.14 4.00
N LYS A 210 24.80 12.90 4.36
CA LYS A 210 25.70 11.97 5.04
C LYS A 210 26.39 11.00 4.07
N GLN A 211 25.67 10.57 3.03
CA GLN A 211 26.16 9.55 2.08
C GLN A 211 25.28 9.47 0.82
N SER A 212 25.75 8.71 -0.18
CA SER A 212 24.93 8.38 -1.35
C SER A 212 23.82 7.41 -0.97
N VAL A 213 22.58 7.73 -1.35
CA VAL A 213 21.37 6.97 -0.99
C VAL A 213 20.58 6.63 -2.25
N PHE A 214 20.16 5.38 -2.35
CA PHE A 214 19.18 4.96 -3.34
C PHE A 214 17.80 4.99 -2.70
N PHE A 215 16.94 5.91 -3.13
CA PHE A 215 15.56 6.01 -2.67
C PHE A 215 14.62 5.25 -3.59
N ALA A 216 13.74 4.43 -3.01
CA ALA A 216 12.66 3.77 -3.72
C ALA A 216 11.36 3.92 -2.93
N VAL A 217 10.36 4.48 -3.58
CA VAL A 217 9.03 4.76 -3.03
C VAL A 217 7.97 4.35 -4.04
N GLY A 218 6.76 4.06 -3.60
CA GLY A 218 5.65 3.72 -4.50
C GLY A 218 5.50 4.78 -5.60
N ALA A 219 5.30 4.35 -6.83
CA ALA A 219 5.30 5.25 -7.99
C ALA A 219 4.25 6.36 -7.89
N ALA A 220 3.15 6.13 -7.19
CA ALA A 220 2.12 7.15 -6.93
C ALA A 220 2.65 8.37 -6.16
N HIS A 221 3.72 8.21 -5.35
CA HIS A 221 4.38 9.32 -4.65
C HIS A 221 5.15 10.27 -5.57
N LEU A 222 5.34 9.90 -6.84
CA LEU A 222 5.96 10.76 -7.85
C LEU A 222 4.92 11.60 -8.60
N CYS A 223 3.63 11.46 -8.26
CA CYS A 223 2.54 12.15 -8.92
C CYS A 223 2.23 13.48 -8.21
N GLY A 224 1.90 14.50 -9.00
CA GLY A 224 1.45 15.78 -8.51
C GLY A 224 2.51 16.87 -8.56
N PRO A 225 2.10 18.11 -8.24
CA PRO A 225 2.97 19.28 -8.24
C PRO A 225 3.77 19.43 -6.92
N ASP A 226 3.61 18.52 -5.97
CA ASP A 226 4.11 18.62 -4.60
C ASP A 226 5.47 17.95 -4.43
#